data_131bf478d77039ce69660ac731faf108
#
_entry.id   131bf478d77039ce69660ac731faf108
#
_cell.length_a   1.000
_cell.length_b   1.000
_cell.length_c   1.000
_cell.angle_alpha   90.00
_cell.angle_beta   90.00
_cell.angle_gamma   90.00
#
_symmetry.space_group_name_H-M   'P 1'
#
loop_
_entity.id
_entity.type
_entity.pdbx_description
1 polymer ?
#
loop_
_entity_poly.entity_id
_entity_poly.type
_entity_poly.pdbx_seq_one_letter_code
_entity_poly.pdbx_strand_id
1 'polypeptide(L)'
;MTSMTGQTTRQLLRIATAGSVDDGKSTLIGRLMHDTDSLPLDHLEAVTDEEGIADLAALSDGLRAEREQGITIDVAYRFFSTESRSYILADTPGHERYTRNMFTGASNAHVAILLVDARAGVLRQTRRHARIAKLLGIKHFVATVNKIDLVDFDQNRFDEVARELQQMAARLGGAELSVIPIAAKHGDNVVHRSENTPWYPGPTLLEYLEGVELSAPQPEAAKLRLPIQWVSRPTADERRRYTGRLAAGTISVGDEIVSLPAGTRSTVTAVDTLDDDRTTAVAPLSVSVELADDIDVGRGDVFVSGADDATLPVLARELDATVCWFTETPLRAGDRVALKQTSKTVRATVQAIHTRLDPETLDELDNPVELSINDIGEVTLRTSSVVVADSYSDNRDSGAFILIDETSNDTIGAGTIIEPREVKPGSQTRNDIRWHPSALDRAHRWTATGQRGATIWFTGLPASGKSTLAVAVERALVEAGDVAYLLDGDNIRHGLSDDLGFSAGDRAENIRRVGHLTRLFADAGVVALASLVSPLKSDREIARALSDAAKLPFVEVYLCTSVEECEKRDPKGLYAKARAGELKGLTGVDAPYEPPEDADLVLDTAGADIDDMVAKVLEVLRIKRDGA
;
A
#
# COMPACT_ATOMS: atom_id res chain seq x y z
N MET A 1 38.47 28.40 -18.10
CA MET A 1 38.52 28.36 -16.63
C MET A 1 37.72 29.55 -16.12
N THR A 2 36.44 29.32 -15.85
CA THR A 2 35.62 30.30 -15.14
C THR A 2 34.84 29.44 -14.12
N SER A 3 35.24 29.58 -12.86
CA SER A 3 34.66 28.88 -11.72
C SER A 3 33.21 29.25 -11.58
N MET A 4 32.31 28.29 -11.74
CA MET A 4 30.94 28.42 -11.28
C MET A 4 30.94 28.19 -9.75
N THR A 5 31.07 29.31 -9.06
CA THR A 5 30.97 29.42 -7.61
C THR A 5 29.54 29.14 -7.16
N GLY A 6 29.39 28.15 -6.26
CA GLY A 6 28.46 28.13 -5.16
C GLY A 6 27.01 28.55 -5.40
N GLN A 7 26.20 27.71 -6.04
CA GLN A 7 24.77 27.77 -5.76
C GLN A 7 24.55 27.23 -4.35
N THR A 8 24.36 28.12 -3.39
CA THR A 8 23.78 27.79 -2.08
C THR A 8 22.43 27.17 -2.38
N THR A 9 22.26 25.88 -2.16
CA THR A 9 20.98 25.17 -2.35
C THR A 9 20.00 25.77 -1.35
N ARG A 10 19.11 26.67 -1.81
CA ARG A 10 18.05 27.24 -0.97
C ARG A 10 17.19 26.12 -0.44
N GLN A 11 16.96 26.10 0.87
CA GLN A 11 16.12 25.11 1.50
C GLN A 11 14.67 25.25 1.02
N LEU A 12 14.02 24.14 0.65
CA LEU A 12 12.64 24.15 0.14
C LEU A 12 11.64 23.92 1.28
N LEU A 13 10.73 24.87 1.49
CA LEU A 13 9.60 24.73 2.43
C LEU A 13 8.31 24.46 1.66
N ARG A 14 7.60 23.39 2.03
CA ARG A 14 6.27 23.08 1.52
C ARG A 14 5.20 23.48 2.50
N ILE A 15 4.21 24.23 2.03
CA ILE A 15 3.16 24.85 2.82
C ILE A 15 1.81 24.40 2.28
N ALA A 16 0.86 24.09 3.16
CA ALA A 16 -0.55 23.93 2.80
C ALA A 16 -1.37 25.03 3.46
N THR A 17 -2.25 25.69 2.71
CA THR A 17 -3.26 26.59 3.28
C THR A 17 -4.48 25.80 3.68
N ALA A 18 -5.11 26.16 4.78
CA ALA A 18 -6.31 25.53 5.31
C ALA A 18 -7.21 26.58 5.94
N GLY A 19 -8.53 26.38 5.86
CA GLY A 19 -9.52 27.34 6.38
C GLY A 19 -10.84 27.16 5.65
N SER A 20 -11.87 27.85 6.12
CA SER A 20 -13.20 27.80 5.51
C SER A 20 -13.26 28.56 4.19
N VAL A 21 -14.36 28.41 3.48
CA VAL A 21 -14.67 29.28 2.34
C VAL A 21 -14.72 30.72 2.83
N ASP A 22 -14.24 31.65 2.06
CA ASP A 22 -14.19 33.08 2.32
C ASP A 22 -13.23 33.54 3.47
N ASP A 23 -12.43 32.67 4.06
CA ASP A 23 -11.41 33.09 5.03
C ASP A 23 -10.26 33.89 4.37
N GLY A 24 -10.19 33.93 3.02
CA GLY A 24 -9.23 34.74 2.27
C GLY A 24 -7.94 34.00 1.90
N LYS A 25 -8.00 32.66 1.68
CA LYS A 25 -6.84 31.85 1.28
C LYS A 25 -6.21 32.37 -0.02
N SER A 26 -7.02 32.46 -1.09
CA SER A 26 -6.56 32.93 -2.40
C SER A 26 -5.98 34.34 -2.34
N THR A 27 -6.59 35.24 -1.56
CA THR A 27 -6.08 36.60 -1.33
C THR A 27 -4.72 36.59 -0.62
N LEU A 28 -4.53 35.74 0.41
CA LEU A 28 -3.25 35.62 1.12
C LEU A 28 -2.15 35.09 0.22
N ILE A 29 -2.47 34.10 -0.62
CA ILE A 29 -1.52 33.52 -1.59
C ILE A 29 -1.08 34.57 -2.59
N GLY A 30 -2.03 35.28 -3.19
CA GLY A 30 -1.75 36.37 -4.12
C GLY A 30 -0.92 37.47 -3.47
N ARG A 31 -1.20 37.82 -2.22
CA ARG A 31 -0.44 38.80 -1.43
C ARG A 31 1.01 38.37 -1.19
N LEU A 32 1.22 37.14 -0.75
CA LEU A 32 2.57 36.60 -0.57
C LEU A 32 3.38 36.63 -1.86
N MET A 33 2.77 36.20 -2.99
CA MET A 33 3.45 36.20 -4.28
C MET A 33 3.74 37.62 -4.80
N HIS A 34 2.81 38.54 -4.56
CA HIS A 34 2.98 39.96 -4.93
C HIS A 34 4.12 40.61 -4.13
N ASP A 35 4.07 40.51 -2.81
CA ASP A 35 4.99 41.23 -1.93
C ASP A 35 6.41 40.60 -1.89
N THR A 36 6.57 39.39 -2.48
CA THR A 36 7.88 38.73 -2.67
C THR A 36 8.39 38.84 -4.12
N ASP A 37 7.81 39.71 -4.95
CA ASP A 37 8.17 39.93 -6.37
C ASP A 37 8.21 38.62 -7.19
N SER A 38 7.37 37.65 -6.82
CA SER A 38 7.35 36.31 -7.46
C SER A 38 6.30 36.19 -8.56
N LEU A 39 5.57 37.27 -8.88
CA LEU A 39 4.58 37.31 -9.96
C LEU A 39 5.18 37.78 -11.27
N PRO A 40 4.91 37.08 -12.40
CA PRO A 40 5.19 37.62 -13.72
C PRO A 40 4.40 38.92 -13.98
N LEU A 41 5.03 39.92 -14.58
CA LEU A 41 4.42 41.24 -14.82
C LEU A 41 3.12 41.15 -15.62
N ASP A 42 3.07 40.31 -16.63
CA ASP A 42 1.91 40.07 -17.49
C ASP A 42 0.69 39.55 -16.72
N HIS A 43 0.92 38.74 -15.67
CA HIS A 43 -0.15 38.23 -14.81
C HIS A 43 -0.66 39.31 -13.84
N LEU A 44 0.21 40.18 -13.35
CA LEU A 44 -0.17 41.30 -12.50
C LEU A 44 -1.01 42.32 -13.26
N GLU A 45 -0.60 42.66 -14.48
CA GLU A 45 -1.32 43.59 -15.37
C GLU A 45 -2.74 43.05 -15.71
N ALA A 46 -2.88 41.72 -15.88
CA ALA A 46 -4.17 41.09 -16.22
C ALA A 46 -5.22 41.16 -15.13
N VAL A 47 -4.81 41.33 -13.87
CA VAL A 47 -5.72 41.37 -12.69
C VAL A 47 -5.76 42.73 -12.00
N THR A 48 -5.05 43.72 -12.53
CA THR A 48 -5.05 45.09 -12.03
C THR A 48 -6.13 45.89 -12.77
N ASP A 49 -7.01 46.55 -12.03
CA ASP A 49 -8.06 47.40 -12.59
C ASP A 49 -7.54 48.76 -13.09
N GLU A 50 -8.43 49.56 -13.68
CA GLU A 50 -8.10 50.91 -14.18
C GLU A 50 -7.66 51.89 -13.07
N GLU A 51 -7.97 51.56 -11.80
CA GLU A 51 -7.57 52.36 -10.61
C GLU A 51 -6.23 51.90 -10.03
N GLY A 52 -5.61 50.87 -10.62
CA GLY A 52 -4.32 50.32 -10.19
C GLY A 52 -4.44 49.36 -9.01
N ILE A 53 -5.64 48.87 -8.68
CA ILE A 53 -5.90 47.90 -7.61
C ILE A 53 -5.88 46.49 -8.20
N ALA A 54 -4.96 45.65 -7.73
CA ALA A 54 -4.87 44.27 -8.17
C ALA A 54 -5.85 43.38 -7.40
N ASP A 55 -6.67 42.60 -8.14
CA ASP A 55 -7.46 41.51 -7.57
C ASP A 55 -6.54 40.30 -7.34
N LEU A 56 -5.94 40.27 -6.15
CA LEU A 56 -4.98 39.21 -5.79
C LEU A 56 -5.63 37.83 -5.64
N ALA A 57 -6.94 37.75 -5.42
CA ALA A 57 -7.64 36.46 -5.37
C ALA A 57 -7.75 35.83 -6.75
N ALA A 58 -7.98 36.64 -7.81
CA ALA A 58 -8.06 36.16 -9.18
C ALA A 58 -6.76 35.54 -9.71
N LEU A 59 -5.59 35.83 -9.07
CA LEU A 59 -4.30 35.23 -9.40
C LEU A 59 -4.21 33.75 -9.05
N SER A 60 -4.98 33.28 -8.06
CA SER A 60 -4.96 31.89 -7.60
C SER A 60 -5.99 31.02 -8.32
N ASP A 61 -7.07 31.59 -8.87
CA ASP A 61 -8.18 30.85 -9.47
C ASP A 61 -7.85 30.41 -10.91
N GLY A 62 -7.26 29.24 -11.04
CA GLY A 62 -6.78 28.70 -12.33
C GLY A 62 -7.88 28.09 -13.20
N LEU A 63 -8.88 27.46 -12.60
CA LEU A 63 -9.97 26.79 -13.31
C LEU A 63 -11.13 27.74 -13.62
N ARG A 64 -11.75 27.57 -14.81
CA ARG A 64 -12.95 28.31 -15.16
C ARG A 64 -14.07 28.12 -14.15
N ALA A 65 -14.25 26.88 -13.65
CA ALA A 65 -15.26 26.55 -12.65
C ALA A 65 -15.00 27.23 -11.30
N GLU A 66 -13.75 27.41 -10.89
CA GLU A 66 -13.35 28.14 -9.67
C GLU A 66 -13.74 29.61 -9.78
N ARG A 67 -13.44 30.23 -10.91
CA ARG A 67 -13.82 31.63 -11.20
C ARG A 67 -15.33 31.85 -11.26
N GLU A 68 -16.09 30.90 -11.82
CA GLU A 68 -17.55 30.97 -11.89
C GLU A 68 -18.23 30.76 -10.53
N GLN A 69 -17.63 29.92 -9.64
CA GLN A 69 -18.19 29.59 -8.33
C GLN A 69 -17.57 30.37 -7.18
N GLY A 70 -16.43 31.03 -7.40
CA GLY A 70 -15.70 31.78 -6.36
C GLY A 70 -15.12 30.91 -5.24
N ILE A 71 -14.85 29.62 -5.53
CA ILE A 71 -14.29 28.66 -4.57
C ILE A 71 -13.16 27.86 -5.21
N THR A 72 -12.13 27.54 -4.43
CA THR A 72 -11.09 26.58 -4.83
C THR A 72 -11.69 25.17 -4.86
N ILE A 73 -11.54 24.46 -6.00
CA ILE A 73 -12.07 23.11 -6.22
C ILE A 73 -10.96 22.08 -6.12
N ASP A 74 -9.82 22.33 -6.79
CA ASP A 74 -8.69 21.43 -6.83
C ASP A 74 -7.46 22.05 -6.16
N VAL A 75 -6.43 21.23 -5.93
CA VAL A 75 -5.17 21.72 -5.34
C VAL A 75 -4.35 22.44 -6.40
N ALA A 76 -4.07 23.71 -6.17
CA ALA A 76 -3.16 24.47 -7.00
C ALA A 76 -1.82 24.67 -6.28
N TYR A 77 -0.72 24.35 -6.97
CA TYR A 77 0.62 24.60 -6.43
C TYR A 77 1.15 25.92 -6.93
N ARG A 78 1.60 26.78 -6.01
CA ARG A 78 2.20 28.07 -6.27
C ARG A 78 3.63 28.08 -5.76
N PHE A 79 4.48 28.79 -6.47
CA PHE A 79 5.91 28.84 -6.19
C PHE A 79 6.31 30.29 -5.94
N PHE A 80 7.00 30.52 -4.85
CA PHE A 80 7.64 31.80 -4.59
C PHE A 80 8.98 31.59 -3.89
N SER A 81 9.81 32.60 -3.84
CA SER A 81 11.13 32.51 -3.21
C SER A 81 11.53 33.85 -2.60
N THR A 82 12.31 33.77 -1.51
CA THR A 82 13.02 34.87 -0.93
C THR A 82 14.52 34.68 -1.14
N GLU A 83 15.35 35.60 -0.65
CA GLU A 83 16.80 35.42 -0.70
C GLU A 83 17.26 34.18 0.08
N SER A 84 16.56 33.85 1.17
CA SER A 84 16.92 32.78 2.10
C SER A 84 16.35 31.43 1.73
N ARG A 85 15.14 31.36 1.11
CA ARG A 85 14.38 30.12 0.98
C ARG A 85 13.49 30.08 -0.27
N SER A 86 13.21 28.86 -0.76
CA SER A 86 12.20 28.60 -1.80
C SER A 86 10.97 27.95 -1.17
N TYR A 87 9.79 28.26 -1.70
CA TYR A 87 8.52 27.83 -1.17
C TYR A 87 7.65 27.16 -2.24
N ILE A 88 7.00 26.06 -1.87
CA ILE A 88 5.88 25.49 -2.60
C ILE A 88 4.66 25.63 -1.72
N LEU A 89 3.67 26.34 -2.19
CA LEU A 89 2.42 26.57 -1.48
C LEU A 89 1.31 25.79 -2.19
N ALA A 90 0.67 24.85 -1.48
CA ALA A 90 -0.51 24.15 -1.92
C ALA A 90 -1.74 24.94 -1.49
N ASP A 91 -2.45 25.53 -2.46
CA ASP A 91 -3.78 26.10 -2.24
C ASP A 91 -4.78 24.98 -2.15
N THR A 92 -5.41 24.81 -0.99
CA THR A 92 -6.34 23.72 -0.76
C THR A 92 -7.78 24.21 -0.64
N PRO A 93 -8.77 23.43 -1.14
CA PRO A 93 -10.16 23.80 -1.06
C PRO A 93 -10.66 23.98 0.37
N GLY A 94 -11.48 25.01 0.60
CA GLY A 94 -12.13 25.26 1.89
C GLY A 94 -13.46 24.54 2.09
N HIS A 95 -14.08 24.03 1.03
CA HIS A 95 -15.41 23.44 1.07
C HIS A 95 -15.39 21.93 1.41
N GLU A 96 -16.33 21.47 2.24
CA GLU A 96 -16.42 20.06 2.71
C GLU A 96 -16.38 19.01 1.59
N ARG A 97 -17.01 19.29 0.45
CA ARG A 97 -17.04 18.39 -0.72
C ARG A 97 -15.66 18.04 -1.26
N TYR A 98 -14.67 18.89 -1.02
CA TYR A 98 -13.31 18.76 -1.55
C TYR A 98 -12.28 18.34 -0.51
N THR A 99 -12.70 17.75 0.61
CA THR A 99 -11.82 17.27 1.68
C THR A 99 -10.72 16.34 1.15
N ARG A 100 -11.02 15.51 0.14
CA ARG A 100 -10.05 14.67 -0.56
C ARG A 100 -8.89 15.49 -1.15
N ASN A 101 -9.20 16.60 -1.80
CA ASN A 101 -8.21 17.47 -2.42
C ASN A 101 -7.36 18.18 -1.35
N MET A 102 -7.98 18.61 -0.25
CA MET A 102 -7.25 19.14 0.91
C MET A 102 -6.26 18.10 1.48
N PHE A 103 -6.70 16.84 1.63
CA PHE A 103 -5.84 15.75 2.08
C PHE A 103 -4.63 15.58 1.16
N THR A 104 -4.84 15.61 -0.16
CA THR A 104 -3.77 15.52 -1.17
C THR A 104 -2.80 16.69 -1.06
N GLY A 105 -3.30 17.94 -0.98
CA GLY A 105 -2.45 19.13 -0.92
C GLY A 105 -1.61 19.20 0.36
N ALA A 106 -2.16 18.73 1.49
CA ALA A 106 -1.48 18.75 2.77
C ALA A 106 -0.50 17.57 2.98
N SER A 107 -0.59 16.49 2.21
CA SER A 107 0.17 15.25 2.43
C SER A 107 1.70 15.42 2.40
N ASN A 108 2.20 16.38 1.62
CA ASN A 108 3.63 16.67 1.49
C ASN A 108 4.05 17.97 2.20
N ALA A 109 3.15 18.62 2.93
CA ALA A 109 3.43 19.89 3.58
C ALA A 109 4.28 19.73 4.85
N HIS A 110 5.13 20.73 5.10
CA HIS A 110 5.91 20.86 6.32
C HIS A 110 5.20 21.78 7.31
N VAL A 111 4.49 22.81 6.77
CA VAL A 111 3.76 23.82 7.52
C VAL A 111 2.30 23.84 7.06
N ALA A 112 1.37 23.98 7.99
CA ALA A 112 -0.03 24.30 7.72
C ALA A 112 -0.32 25.74 8.12
N ILE A 113 -0.81 26.56 7.19
CA ILE A 113 -1.36 27.88 7.47
C ILE A 113 -2.86 27.73 7.67
N LEU A 114 -3.35 27.96 8.88
CA LEU A 114 -4.76 27.94 9.21
C LEU A 114 -5.32 29.36 9.12
N LEU A 115 -6.15 29.65 8.12
CA LEU A 115 -6.81 30.96 8.02
C LEU A 115 -8.12 30.95 8.78
N VAL A 116 -8.37 32.04 9.49
CA VAL A 116 -9.60 32.29 10.26
C VAL A 116 -10.04 33.73 10.06
N ASP A 117 -11.28 33.96 9.65
CA ASP A 117 -11.85 35.30 9.59
C ASP A 117 -12.05 35.84 11.00
N ALA A 118 -11.48 37.02 11.31
CA ALA A 118 -11.55 37.66 12.62
C ALA A 118 -13.00 37.84 13.12
N ARG A 119 -13.95 38.01 12.23
CA ARG A 119 -15.39 38.19 12.56
C ARG A 119 -16.06 36.88 12.96
N ALA A 120 -15.72 35.78 12.28
CA ALA A 120 -16.38 34.49 12.44
C ALA A 120 -15.76 33.61 13.55
N GLY A 121 -14.44 33.76 13.79
CA GLY A 121 -13.71 32.89 14.72
C GLY A 121 -13.48 31.48 14.18
N VAL A 122 -13.21 30.51 15.06
CA VAL A 122 -12.85 29.14 14.70
C VAL A 122 -14.09 28.35 14.31
N LEU A 123 -14.22 28.04 13.02
CA LEU A 123 -15.33 27.28 12.44
C LEU A 123 -15.07 25.75 12.48
N ARG A 124 -16.13 24.96 12.28
CA ARG A 124 -16.08 23.50 12.16
C ARG A 124 -15.06 23.04 11.12
N GLN A 125 -15.02 23.72 9.96
CA GLN A 125 -14.12 23.37 8.88
C GLN A 125 -12.64 23.64 9.23
N THR A 126 -12.37 24.72 9.97
CA THR A 126 -11.01 25.01 10.48
C THR A 126 -10.51 23.89 11.38
N ARG A 127 -11.36 23.39 12.31
CA ARG A 127 -11.04 22.27 13.19
C ARG A 127 -10.76 20.99 12.42
N ARG A 128 -11.60 20.67 11.42
CA ARG A 128 -11.42 19.50 10.54
C ARG A 128 -10.10 19.57 9.78
N HIS A 129 -9.80 20.71 9.17
CA HIS A 129 -8.56 20.90 8.42
C HIS A 129 -7.32 20.80 9.32
N ALA A 130 -7.37 21.38 10.51
CA ALA A 130 -6.28 21.26 11.48
C ALA A 130 -6.05 19.79 11.89
N ARG A 131 -7.12 19.00 12.07
CA ARG A 131 -7.01 17.56 12.38
C ARG A 131 -6.42 16.77 11.22
N ILE A 132 -6.85 17.02 9.97
CA ILE A 132 -6.27 16.38 8.80
C ILE A 132 -4.78 16.71 8.67
N ALA A 133 -4.41 17.97 8.83
CA ALA A 133 -3.02 18.39 8.80
C ALA A 133 -2.18 17.68 9.88
N LYS A 134 -2.73 17.54 11.10
CA LYS A 134 -2.09 16.80 12.19
C LYS A 134 -1.96 15.29 11.87
N LEU A 135 -3.02 14.67 11.35
CA LEU A 135 -3.02 13.28 10.91
C LEU A 135 -1.93 13.03 9.86
N LEU A 136 -1.75 13.96 8.93
CA LEU A 136 -0.70 13.91 7.91
C LEU A 136 0.70 14.25 8.48
N GLY A 137 0.85 14.34 9.79
CA GLY A 137 2.12 14.50 10.48
C GLY A 137 2.75 15.89 10.29
N ILE A 138 1.97 16.92 9.93
CA ILE A 138 2.47 18.30 9.91
C ILE A 138 2.77 18.71 11.35
N LYS A 139 3.99 19.21 11.58
CA LYS A 139 4.48 19.58 12.91
C LYS A 139 4.33 21.07 13.20
N HIS A 140 4.46 21.90 12.16
CA HIS A 140 4.45 23.35 12.29
C HIS A 140 3.10 23.90 11.86
N PHE A 141 2.43 24.58 12.77
CA PHE A 141 1.15 25.22 12.52
C PHE A 141 1.26 26.71 12.76
N VAL A 142 0.77 27.50 11.81
CA VAL A 142 0.57 28.94 11.98
C VAL A 142 -0.87 29.27 11.67
N ALA A 143 -1.56 29.93 12.60
CA ALA A 143 -2.89 30.45 12.36
C ALA A 143 -2.81 31.94 12.04
N THR A 144 -3.48 32.33 10.96
CA THR A 144 -3.62 33.75 10.60
C THR A 144 -5.05 34.19 10.87
N VAL A 145 -5.22 35.12 11.80
CA VAL A 145 -6.49 35.80 12.07
C VAL A 145 -6.62 36.91 11.03
N ASN A 146 -7.25 36.54 9.90
CA ASN A 146 -7.36 37.39 8.72
C ASN A 146 -8.56 38.34 8.80
N LYS A 147 -8.53 39.36 7.97
CA LYS A 147 -9.55 40.43 7.91
C LYS A 147 -9.67 41.21 9.22
N ILE A 148 -8.55 41.39 9.88
CA ILE A 148 -8.48 42.16 11.13
C ILE A 148 -8.85 43.62 10.90
N ASP A 149 -8.71 44.14 9.69
CA ASP A 149 -9.17 45.43 9.23
C ASP A 149 -10.69 45.59 9.33
N LEU A 150 -11.47 44.50 9.15
CA LEU A 150 -12.94 44.53 9.23
C LEU A 150 -13.47 44.53 10.69
N VAL A 151 -12.60 44.44 11.64
CA VAL A 151 -12.87 44.59 13.09
C VAL A 151 -12.01 45.72 13.71
N ASP A 152 -11.65 46.72 12.90
CA ASP A 152 -10.92 47.91 13.28
C ASP A 152 -9.59 47.61 14.01
N PHE A 153 -8.89 46.54 13.65
CA PHE A 153 -7.64 46.08 14.25
C PHE A 153 -7.74 45.89 15.79
N ASP A 154 -8.93 45.51 16.29
CA ASP A 154 -9.20 45.35 17.72
C ASP A 154 -8.40 44.20 18.33
N GLN A 155 -7.53 44.53 19.27
CA GLN A 155 -6.73 43.59 20.06
C GLN A 155 -7.60 42.57 20.82
N ASN A 156 -8.71 43.01 21.43
CA ASN A 156 -9.55 42.12 22.24
C ASN A 156 -10.17 41.04 21.39
N ARG A 157 -10.62 41.39 20.17
CA ARG A 157 -11.16 40.42 19.23
C ARG A 157 -10.09 39.44 18.76
N PHE A 158 -8.87 39.89 18.47
CA PHE A 158 -7.75 39.00 18.17
C PHE A 158 -7.46 38.04 19.33
N ASP A 159 -7.36 38.55 20.56
CA ASP A 159 -7.06 37.74 21.76
C ASP A 159 -8.14 36.66 22.02
N GLU A 160 -9.40 36.96 21.71
CA GLU A 160 -10.52 36.03 21.80
C GLU A 160 -10.32 34.85 20.80
N VAL A 161 -10.12 35.16 19.51
CA VAL A 161 -9.91 34.15 18.46
C VAL A 161 -8.60 33.37 18.70
N ALA A 162 -7.54 34.04 19.14
CA ALA A 162 -6.27 33.38 19.44
C ALA A 162 -6.43 32.37 20.59
N ARG A 163 -7.25 32.68 21.59
CA ARG A 163 -7.54 31.76 22.70
C ARG A 163 -8.32 30.54 22.25
N GLU A 164 -9.31 30.68 21.33
CA GLU A 164 -10.03 29.56 20.71
C GLU A 164 -9.08 28.66 19.91
N LEU A 165 -8.18 29.24 19.13
CA LEU A 165 -7.18 28.53 18.34
C LEU A 165 -6.21 27.75 19.24
N GLN A 166 -5.74 28.32 20.33
CA GLN A 166 -4.87 27.64 21.30
C GLN A 166 -5.59 26.48 21.99
N GLN A 167 -6.87 26.64 22.34
CA GLN A 167 -7.68 25.56 22.91
C GLN A 167 -7.84 24.41 21.88
N MET A 168 -8.07 24.74 20.61
CA MET A 168 -8.10 23.75 19.54
C MET A 168 -6.77 23.01 19.41
N ALA A 169 -5.64 23.73 19.41
CA ALA A 169 -4.31 23.12 19.32
C ALA A 169 -4.01 22.19 20.51
N ALA A 170 -4.45 22.55 21.72
CA ALA A 170 -4.31 21.70 22.91
C ALA A 170 -5.08 20.36 22.73
N ARG A 171 -6.29 20.38 22.18
CA ARG A 171 -7.08 19.16 21.85
C ARG A 171 -6.45 18.33 20.74
N LEU A 172 -5.66 18.94 19.85
CA LEU A 172 -4.89 18.24 18.82
C LEU A 172 -3.57 17.62 19.32
N GLY A 173 -3.41 17.44 20.62
CA GLY A 173 -2.22 16.87 21.25
C GLY A 173 -1.08 17.84 21.43
N GLY A 174 -1.39 19.14 21.69
CA GLY A 174 -0.42 20.17 22.02
C GLY A 174 0.46 20.59 20.83
N ALA A 175 -0.11 20.71 19.64
CA ALA A 175 0.61 21.24 18.49
C ALA A 175 1.11 22.66 18.79
N GLU A 176 2.36 22.94 18.47
CA GLU A 176 2.91 24.30 18.58
C GLU A 176 2.22 25.20 17.54
N LEU A 177 1.48 26.19 18.00
CA LEU A 177 0.68 27.06 17.16
C LEU A 177 1.07 28.53 17.39
N SER A 178 1.61 29.15 16.36
CA SER A 178 1.76 30.62 16.31
C SER A 178 0.50 31.26 15.77
N VAL A 179 0.04 32.38 16.36
CA VAL A 179 -1.15 33.08 15.89
C VAL A 179 -0.76 34.49 15.48
N ILE A 180 -1.10 34.90 14.26
CA ILE A 180 -0.69 36.17 13.65
C ILE A 180 -1.92 36.94 13.18
N PRO A 181 -2.15 38.20 13.59
CA PRO A 181 -3.19 39.05 13.05
C PRO A 181 -2.77 39.57 11.66
N ILE A 182 -3.58 39.34 10.62
CA ILE A 182 -3.28 39.82 9.29
C ILE A 182 -4.47 40.52 8.63
N ALA A 183 -4.20 41.40 7.68
CA ALA A 183 -5.15 41.84 6.67
C ALA A 183 -4.58 41.51 5.29
N ALA A 184 -4.86 40.31 4.77
CA ALA A 184 -4.27 39.82 3.51
C ALA A 184 -4.52 40.75 2.33
N LYS A 185 -5.67 41.44 2.31
CA LYS A 185 -6.00 42.42 1.27
C LYS A 185 -5.03 43.62 1.26
N HIS A 186 -4.62 44.08 2.42
CA HIS A 186 -3.80 45.27 2.58
C HIS A 186 -2.31 44.93 2.81
N GLY A 187 -1.97 43.70 3.17
CA GLY A 187 -0.59 43.25 3.41
C GLY A 187 -0.15 43.34 4.86
N ASP A 188 -1.04 43.78 5.79
CA ASP A 188 -0.71 43.92 7.21
C ASP A 188 -0.23 42.57 7.80
N ASN A 189 1.00 42.57 8.35
CA ASN A 189 1.69 41.41 8.95
C ASN A 189 1.83 40.17 8.05
N VAL A 190 1.72 40.32 6.74
CA VAL A 190 1.98 39.23 5.80
C VAL A 190 3.48 39.14 5.51
N VAL A 191 4.05 40.11 4.82
CA VAL A 191 5.49 40.25 4.54
C VAL A 191 6.09 41.34 5.43
N HIS A 192 5.39 42.46 5.54
CA HIS A 192 5.83 43.63 6.31
C HIS A 192 5.01 43.80 7.59
N ARG A 193 5.63 44.32 8.63
CA ARG A 193 4.95 44.64 9.91
C ARG A 193 3.91 45.72 9.70
N SER A 194 2.76 45.53 10.29
CA SER A 194 1.67 46.52 10.25
C SER A 194 1.84 47.63 11.28
N GLU A 195 1.63 48.86 10.84
CA GLU A 195 1.50 50.02 11.77
C GLU A 195 0.14 50.03 12.47
N ASN A 196 -0.86 49.33 11.94
CA ASN A 196 -2.21 49.28 12.47
C ASN A 196 -2.35 48.32 13.66
N THR A 197 -1.36 47.45 13.90
CA THR A 197 -1.33 46.49 15.00
C THR A 197 -0.13 46.68 15.93
N PRO A 198 0.09 47.90 16.51
CA PRO A 198 1.27 48.18 17.36
C PRO A 198 1.30 47.32 18.62
N TRP A 199 0.18 46.75 19.01
CA TRP A 199 0.02 45.85 20.16
C TRP A 199 0.51 44.42 19.86
N TYR A 200 0.78 44.05 18.60
CA TYR A 200 1.26 42.73 18.25
C TYR A 200 2.80 42.71 18.15
N PRO A 201 3.49 42.04 19.10
CA PRO A 201 4.97 42.02 19.13
C PRO A 201 5.56 40.84 18.31
N GLY A 202 4.71 39.93 17.81
CA GLY A 202 5.13 38.70 17.16
C GLY A 202 5.70 38.90 15.75
N PRO A 203 6.11 37.83 15.08
CA PRO A 203 6.64 37.88 13.71
C PRO A 203 5.53 38.14 12.67
N THR A 204 5.92 38.61 11.47
CA THR A 204 5.05 38.53 10.29
C THR A 204 4.91 37.08 9.83
N LEU A 205 3.97 36.81 8.92
CA LEU A 205 3.80 35.47 8.39
C LEU A 205 5.08 35.02 7.65
N LEU A 206 5.71 35.88 6.86
CA LEU A 206 6.94 35.54 6.14
C LEU A 206 8.10 35.31 7.11
N GLU A 207 8.28 36.18 8.13
CA GLU A 207 9.30 35.98 9.17
C GLU A 207 9.14 34.63 9.89
N TYR A 208 7.90 34.22 10.18
CA TYR A 208 7.62 32.90 10.75
C TYR A 208 8.04 31.78 9.79
N LEU A 209 7.65 31.86 8.51
CA LEU A 209 7.96 30.82 7.52
C LEU A 209 9.47 30.71 7.25
N GLU A 210 10.21 31.80 7.31
CA GLU A 210 11.67 31.80 7.21
C GLU A 210 12.34 31.19 8.43
N GLY A 211 11.75 31.39 9.61
CA GLY A 211 12.25 30.88 10.89
C GLY A 211 11.93 29.37 11.14
N VAL A 212 11.10 28.72 10.32
CA VAL A 212 10.79 27.31 10.49
C VAL A 212 12.02 26.44 10.26
N GLU A 213 12.48 25.77 11.29
CA GLU A 213 13.56 24.80 11.18
C GLU A 213 13.01 23.46 10.68
N LEU A 214 13.36 23.10 9.46
CA LEU A 214 13.13 21.73 8.96
C LEU A 214 14.20 20.84 9.57
N SER A 215 13.78 19.93 10.44
CA SER A 215 14.67 18.85 10.87
C SER A 215 15.22 18.20 9.60
N ALA A 216 16.51 18.38 9.34
CA ALA A 216 17.15 17.67 8.23
C ALA A 216 16.84 16.18 8.42
N PRO A 217 16.34 15.47 7.40
CA PRO A 217 16.36 14.02 7.46
C PRO A 217 17.80 13.66 7.82
N GLN A 218 18.00 12.91 8.91
CA GLN A 218 19.34 12.35 9.16
C GLN A 218 19.46 11.15 8.20
N PRO A 219 20.06 11.33 7.00
CA PRO A 219 20.08 10.29 5.98
C PRO A 219 20.85 9.07 6.45
N GLU A 220 21.86 9.29 7.30
CA GLU A 220 22.76 8.25 7.81
C GLU A 220 22.12 7.38 8.90
N ALA A 221 21.11 7.89 9.61
CA ALA A 221 20.39 7.14 10.63
C ALA A 221 19.06 6.54 10.12
N ALA A 222 18.59 6.96 8.95
CA ALA A 222 17.34 6.48 8.40
C ALA A 222 17.52 5.12 7.72
N LYS A 223 16.67 4.18 8.06
CA LYS A 223 16.65 2.83 7.50
C LYS A 223 16.32 2.88 6.01
N LEU A 224 17.09 2.18 5.17
CA LEU A 224 16.81 2.11 3.72
C LEU A 224 15.39 1.61 3.45
N ARG A 225 14.66 2.35 2.63
CA ARG A 225 13.36 1.97 2.07
C ARG A 225 13.32 2.38 0.60
N LEU A 226 13.41 1.41 -0.30
CA LEU A 226 13.29 1.61 -1.75
C LEU A 226 12.15 0.74 -2.30
N PRO A 227 10.91 1.25 -2.33
CA PRO A 227 9.80 0.58 -3.00
C PRO A 227 10.05 0.48 -4.50
N ILE A 228 9.98 -0.73 -5.05
CA ILE A 228 10.21 -0.97 -6.48
C ILE A 228 8.96 -0.60 -7.26
N GLN A 229 9.12 0.34 -8.19
CA GLN A 229 8.06 0.85 -9.06
C GLN A 229 8.11 0.23 -10.45
N TRP A 230 9.30 -0.10 -10.92
CA TRP A 230 9.53 -0.64 -12.25
C TRP A 230 10.73 -1.57 -12.27
N VAL A 231 10.62 -2.65 -13.05
CA VAL A 231 11.74 -3.56 -13.33
C VAL A 231 11.92 -3.58 -14.84
N SER A 232 13.12 -3.28 -15.30
CA SER A 232 13.47 -3.28 -16.73
C SER A 232 14.70 -4.13 -16.99
N ARG A 233 14.80 -4.62 -18.20
CA ARG A 233 16.00 -5.22 -18.77
C ARG A 233 16.20 -4.56 -20.13
N PRO A 234 17.12 -3.62 -20.27
CA PRO A 234 17.27 -2.83 -21.50
C PRO A 234 17.56 -3.69 -22.73
N THR A 235 18.44 -4.70 -22.58
CA THR A 235 18.72 -5.72 -23.60
C THR A 235 18.78 -7.11 -22.99
N ALA A 236 18.74 -8.17 -23.80
CA ALA A 236 18.78 -9.55 -23.31
C ALA A 236 20.08 -9.89 -22.57
N ASP A 237 21.17 -9.22 -22.90
CA ASP A 237 22.52 -9.43 -22.33
C ASP A 237 22.83 -8.52 -21.14
N GLU A 238 21.96 -7.53 -20.84
CA GLU A 238 22.13 -6.64 -19.71
C GLU A 238 21.44 -7.16 -18.45
N ARG A 239 21.94 -6.69 -17.29
CA ARG A 239 21.34 -7.00 -16.00
C ARG A 239 19.99 -6.31 -15.85
N ARG A 240 19.14 -6.86 -14.98
CA ARG A 240 17.89 -6.21 -14.58
C ARG A 240 18.18 -4.94 -13.81
N ARG A 241 17.37 -3.91 -14.09
CA ARG A 241 17.37 -2.65 -13.36
C ARG A 241 16.08 -2.51 -12.56
N TYR A 242 16.26 -2.22 -11.28
CA TYR A 242 15.17 -2.06 -10.31
C TYR A 242 15.03 -0.58 -10.00
N THR A 243 13.93 0.03 -10.46
CA THR A 243 13.73 1.47 -10.39
C THR A 243 12.68 1.82 -9.36
N GLY A 244 12.96 2.82 -8.52
CA GLY A 244 12.06 3.33 -7.51
C GLY A 244 12.50 4.69 -6.96
N ARG A 245 11.67 5.27 -6.10
CA ARG A 245 12.03 6.45 -5.32
C ARG A 245 12.42 6.01 -3.91
N LEU A 246 13.55 6.45 -3.44
CA LEU A 246 13.99 6.25 -2.07
C LEU A 246 13.01 6.94 -1.10
N ALA A 247 12.28 6.15 -0.33
CA ALA A 247 11.37 6.64 0.71
C ALA A 247 12.13 7.02 1.99
N ALA A 248 13.26 6.36 2.26
CA ALA A 248 14.14 6.67 3.37
C ALA A 248 15.55 6.10 3.14
N GLY A 249 16.51 6.64 3.87
CA GLY A 249 17.88 6.14 3.95
C GLY A 249 18.73 6.46 2.72
N THR A 250 19.82 5.70 2.63
CA THR A 250 20.86 5.84 1.60
C THR A 250 21.11 4.48 0.98
N ILE A 251 21.41 4.45 -0.31
CA ILE A 251 21.85 3.26 -1.03
C ILE A 251 23.14 3.55 -1.77
N SER A 252 24.10 2.63 -1.66
CA SER A 252 25.42 2.77 -2.25
C SER A 252 25.84 1.50 -2.99
N VAL A 253 26.72 1.65 -3.96
CA VAL A 253 27.39 0.50 -4.60
C VAL A 253 28.18 -0.25 -3.54
N GLY A 254 27.99 -1.57 -3.48
CA GLY A 254 28.56 -2.47 -2.49
C GLY A 254 27.65 -2.77 -1.30
N ASP A 255 26.53 -2.06 -1.14
CA ASP A 255 25.59 -2.34 -0.06
C ASP A 255 24.93 -3.70 -0.24
N GLU A 256 24.79 -4.44 0.85
CA GLU A 256 23.94 -5.62 0.93
C GLU A 256 22.49 -5.19 1.15
N ILE A 257 21.59 -5.68 0.30
CA ILE A 257 20.14 -5.42 0.41
C ILE A 257 19.35 -6.71 0.60
N VAL A 258 18.18 -6.56 1.19
CA VAL A 258 17.16 -7.62 1.27
C VAL A 258 15.94 -7.16 0.47
N SER A 259 15.46 -8.00 -0.45
CA SER A 259 14.20 -7.81 -1.16
C SER A 259 13.05 -8.39 -0.34
N LEU A 260 12.13 -7.56 0.10
CA LEU A 260 10.95 -7.97 0.85
C LEU A 260 9.69 -7.94 -0.05
N PRO A 261 8.74 -8.88 0.15
CA PRO A 261 8.61 -9.83 1.27
C PRO A 261 9.37 -11.15 1.11
N ALA A 262 10.04 -11.40 -0.02
CA ALA A 262 10.69 -12.70 -0.30
C ALA A 262 11.87 -13.01 0.64
N GLY A 263 12.54 -11.99 1.18
CA GLY A 263 13.71 -12.14 2.05
C GLY A 263 15.01 -12.45 1.29
N THR A 264 15.01 -12.34 -0.04
CA THR A 264 16.19 -12.64 -0.87
C THR A 264 17.24 -11.54 -0.72
N ARG A 265 18.48 -11.92 -0.51
CA ARG A 265 19.63 -11.01 -0.35
C ARG A 265 20.42 -10.89 -1.64
N SER A 266 20.98 -9.72 -1.91
CA SER A 266 21.93 -9.47 -2.98
C SER A 266 22.75 -8.21 -2.69
N THR A 267 23.76 -7.94 -3.52
CA THR A 267 24.65 -6.78 -3.39
C THR A 267 24.40 -5.80 -4.52
N VAL A 268 24.38 -4.50 -4.22
CA VAL A 268 24.22 -3.42 -5.18
C VAL A 268 25.49 -3.27 -6.02
N THR A 269 25.39 -3.35 -7.35
CA THR A 269 26.51 -3.20 -8.27
C THR A 269 26.54 -1.86 -8.99
N ALA A 270 25.38 -1.21 -9.18
CA ALA A 270 25.28 0.12 -9.76
C ALA A 270 24.09 0.89 -9.18
N VAL A 271 24.22 2.21 -9.11
CA VAL A 271 23.17 3.17 -8.69
C VAL A 271 23.15 4.31 -9.70
N ASP A 272 22.12 4.35 -10.51
CA ASP A 272 21.92 5.39 -11.52
C ASP A 272 20.85 6.37 -11.08
N THR A 273 21.05 7.64 -11.34
CA THR A 273 20.05 8.71 -11.19
C THR A 273 19.77 9.36 -12.55
N LEU A 274 18.77 10.23 -12.62
CA LEU A 274 18.41 10.87 -13.91
C LEU A 274 19.57 11.68 -14.53
N ASP A 275 20.44 12.24 -13.70
CA ASP A 275 21.47 13.19 -14.15
C ASP A 275 22.87 12.58 -14.24
N ASP A 276 23.19 11.53 -13.45
CA ASP A 276 24.53 10.94 -13.37
C ASP A 276 24.51 9.52 -12.79
N ASP A 277 25.49 8.68 -13.20
CA ASP A 277 25.86 7.46 -12.51
C ASP A 277 26.52 7.83 -11.18
N ARG A 278 25.91 7.44 -10.08
CA ARG A 278 26.41 7.75 -8.74
C ARG A 278 26.85 6.50 -8.02
N THR A 279 27.82 6.65 -7.13
CA THR A 279 28.19 5.58 -6.21
C THR A 279 27.24 5.50 -5.02
N THR A 280 26.50 6.60 -4.72
CA THR A 280 25.63 6.72 -3.56
C THR A 280 24.44 7.64 -3.89
N ALA A 281 23.25 7.25 -3.48
CA ALA A 281 22.04 8.07 -3.56
C ALA A 281 21.32 8.11 -2.20
N VAL A 282 20.72 9.27 -1.92
CA VAL A 282 20.05 9.57 -0.64
C VAL A 282 18.58 9.92 -0.89
N ALA A 283 17.68 9.51 0.03
CA ALA A 283 16.28 9.89 -0.04
C ALA A 283 16.12 11.44 -0.09
N PRO A 284 15.18 11.96 -0.89
CA PRO A 284 14.12 11.25 -1.63
C PRO A 284 14.39 11.07 -3.14
N LEU A 285 15.60 10.79 -3.55
CA LEU A 285 15.94 10.66 -4.98
C LEU A 285 15.25 9.44 -5.61
N SER A 286 14.94 9.58 -6.91
CA SER A 286 14.56 8.45 -7.76
C SER A 286 15.83 7.80 -8.30
N VAL A 287 15.92 6.48 -8.18
CA VAL A 287 17.11 5.70 -8.53
C VAL A 287 16.75 4.48 -9.36
N SER A 288 17.71 4.03 -10.16
CA SER A 288 17.72 2.74 -10.81
C SER A 288 18.92 1.95 -10.30
N VAL A 289 18.69 0.75 -9.81
CA VAL A 289 19.69 -0.07 -9.11
C VAL A 289 19.93 -1.36 -9.88
N GLU A 290 21.19 -1.76 -10.04
CA GLU A 290 21.58 -3.09 -10.50
C GLU A 290 22.09 -3.93 -9.33
N LEU A 291 21.83 -5.23 -9.39
CA LEU A 291 22.24 -6.18 -8.37
C LEU A 291 23.25 -7.20 -8.91
N ALA A 292 24.05 -7.78 -8.02
CA ALA A 292 25.00 -8.82 -8.36
C ALA A 292 24.31 -10.10 -8.87
N ASP A 293 23.15 -10.40 -8.30
CA ASP A 293 22.37 -11.60 -8.60
C ASP A 293 21.08 -11.23 -9.36
N ASP A 294 20.64 -12.12 -10.26
CA ASP A 294 19.33 -11.96 -10.95
C ASP A 294 18.23 -12.57 -10.06
N ILE A 295 17.76 -11.79 -9.08
CA ILE A 295 16.74 -12.20 -8.14
C ILE A 295 15.34 -11.88 -8.65
N ASP A 296 14.34 -12.66 -8.18
CA ASP A 296 12.93 -12.44 -8.54
C ASP A 296 12.35 -11.31 -7.71
N VAL A 297 12.25 -10.14 -8.33
CA VAL A 297 11.71 -8.92 -7.74
C VAL A 297 10.72 -8.29 -8.70
N GLY A 298 9.57 -7.90 -8.17
CA GLY A 298 8.50 -7.28 -8.92
C GLY A 298 8.13 -5.89 -8.42
N ARG A 299 7.24 -5.22 -9.18
CA ARG A 299 6.61 -3.99 -8.71
C ARG A 299 5.85 -4.26 -7.41
N GLY A 300 6.12 -3.46 -6.38
CA GLY A 300 5.50 -3.58 -5.07
C GLY A 300 6.37 -4.27 -4.02
N ASP A 301 7.51 -4.82 -4.42
CA ASP A 301 8.53 -5.27 -3.49
C ASP A 301 9.34 -4.07 -2.99
N VAL A 302 10.06 -4.26 -1.88
CA VAL A 302 10.81 -3.18 -1.23
C VAL A 302 12.22 -3.65 -0.93
N PHE A 303 13.24 -2.88 -1.37
CA PHE A 303 14.61 -3.11 -0.93
C PHE A 303 14.86 -2.39 0.39
N VAL A 304 15.45 -3.13 1.31
CA VAL A 304 15.86 -2.66 2.64
C VAL A 304 17.33 -3.02 2.89
N SER A 305 17.97 -2.41 3.90
CA SER A 305 19.36 -2.74 4.25
C SER A 305 19.46 -4.18 4.74
N GLY A 306 20.47 -4.91 4.23
CA GLY A 306 20.80 -6.25 4.67
C GLY A 306 21.69 -6.32 5.91
N ALA A 307 22.18 -5.18 6.38
CA ALA A 307 23.20 -5.15 7.45
C ALA A 307 22.64 -5.43 8.85
N ASP A 308 21.34 -5.23 9.08
CA ASP A 308 20.73 -5.40 10.42
C ASP A 308 19.27 -5.83 10.32
N ASP A 309 18.99 -7.07 10.71
CA ASP A 309 17.63 -7.64 10.71
C ASP A 309 16.69 -6.93 11.72
N ALA A 310 17.23 -6.29 12.78
CA ALA A 310 16.44 -5.54 13.76
C ALA A 310 15.82 -4.26 13.18
N THR A 311 16.24 -3.84 12.00
CA THR A 311 15.77 -2.62 11.34
C THR A 311 14.77 -2.89 10.20
N LEU A 312 14.40 -4.13 9.97
CA LEU A 312 13.46 -4.49 8.93
C LEU A 312 12.06 -3.91 9.20
N PRO A 313 11.32 -3.51 8.16
CA PRO A 313 9.91 -3.14 8.29
C PRO A 313 9.07 -4.37 8.63
N VAL A 314 7.87 -4.14 9.11
CA VAL A 314 6.95 -5.22 9.44
C VAL A 314 6.35 -5.82 8.17
N LEU A 315 6.39 -7.15 8.07
CA LEU A 315 5.67 -7.91 7.08
C LEU A 315 4.23 -8.11 7.59
N ALA A 316 3.34 -7.16 7.27
CA ALA A 316 2.02 -7.07 7.87
C ALA A 316 0.93 -7.69 6.99
N ARG A 317 -0.08 -8.28 7.63
CA ARG A 317 -1.39 -8.60 7.03
C ARG A 317 -2.54 -7.92 7.75
N GLU A 318 -2.30 -7.34 8.89
CA GLU A 318 -3.24 -6.51 9.62
C GLU A 318 -2.62 -5.13 9.84
N LEU A 319 -3.42 -4.09 9.63
CA LEU A 319 -3.02 -2.70 9.75
C LEU A 319 -4.04 -1.99 10.64
N ASP A 320 -3.60 -1.52 11.79
CA ASP A 320 -4.36 -0.52 12.52
C ASP A 320 -4.03 0.84 11.90
N ALA A 321 -5.04 1.56 11.49
CA ALA A 321 -4.87 2.75 10.69
C ALA A 321 -5.94 3.80 10.99
N THR A 322 -5.58 5.06 10.84
CA THR A 322 -6.56 6.14 10.75
C THR A 322 -6.93 6.33 9.28
N VAL A 323 -8.22 6.34 8.99
CA VAL A 323 -8.78 6.49 7.63
C VAL A 323 -9.63 7.75 7.57
N CYS A 324 -9.47 8.53 6.49
CA CYS A 324 -10.39 9.57 6.07
C CYS A 324 -11.21 9.04 4.89
N TRP A 325 -12.53 9.06 5.02
CA TRP A 325 -13.46 8.49 4.03
C TRP A 325 -13.98 9.56 3.07
N PHE A 326 -14.08 9.27 1.75
CA PHE A 326 -14.32 10.30 0.73
C PHE A 326 -15.61 10.15 -0.05
N THR A 327 -16.39 9.07 0.15
CA THR A 327 -17.58 8.78 -0.65
C THR A 327 -18.87 8.82 0.16
N GLU A 328 -19.99 8.99 -0.54
CA GLU A 328 -21.34 8.99 0.08
C GLU A 328 -21.74 7.61 0.60
N THR A 329 -21.25 6.52 -0.03
CA THR A 329 -21.43 5.16 0.47
C THR A 329 -20.60 4.98 1.74
N PRO A 330 -21.22 4.73 2.90
CA PRO A 330 -20.47 4.59 4.15
C PRO A 330 -19.57 3.35 4.17
N LEU A 331 -18.42 3.47 4.84
CA LEU A 331 -17.53 2.34 5.12
C LEU A 331 -18.04 1.57 6.33
N ARG A 332 -18.13 0.25 6.23
CA ARG A 332 -18.57 -0.63 7.31
C ARG A 332 -17.61 -1.78 7.55
N ALA A 333 -17.67 -2.37 8.74
CA ALA A 333 -16.97 -3.62 9.00
C ALA A 333 -17.49 -4.74 8.07
N GLY A 334 -16.56 -5.47 7.46
CA GLY A 334 -16.82 -6.48 6.44
C GLY A 334 -16.64 -6.00 5.00
N ASP A 335 -16.59 -4.70 4.75
CA ASP A 335 -16.42 -4.16 3.40
C ASP A 335 -15.04 -4.54 2.82
N ARG A 336 -15.04 -4.76 1.50
CA ARG A 336 -13.85 -5.09 0.72
C ARG A 336 -13.46 -3.90 -0.13
N VAL A 337 -12.16 -3.60 -0.13
CA VAL A 337 -11.57 -2.47 -0.85
C VAL A 337 -10.22 -2.87 -1.41
N ALA A 338 -9.74 -2.21 -2.45
CA ALA A 338 -8.34 -2.31 -2.83
C ALA A 338 -7.53 -1.28 -2.02
N LEU A 339 -6.46 -1.75 -1.37
CA LEU A 339 -5.51 -0.93 -0.63
C LEU A 339 -4.25 -0.78 -1.48
N LYS A 340 -3.88 0.46 -1.77
CA LYS A 340 -2.63 0.78 -2.47
C LYS A 340 -1.68 1.51 -1.53
N GLN A 341 -0.55 0.85 -1.23
CA GLN A 341 0.53 1.39 -0.42
C GLN A 341 1.78 1.45 -1.30
N THR A 342 2.40 2.61 -1.42
CA THR A 342 3.52 2.86 -2.32
C THR A 342 3.23 2.35 -3.75
N SER A 343 3.93 1.32 -4.22
CA SER A 343 3.75 0.70 -5.54
C SER A 343 2.92 -0.60 -5.52
N LYS A 344 2.57 -1.12 -4.33
CA LYS A 344 1.81 -2.36 -4.14
C LYS A 344 0.31 -2.10 -4.00
N THR A 345 -0.50 -2.87 -4.70
CA THR A 345 -1.96 -2.89 -4.52
C THR A 345 -2.39 -4.27 -4.07
N VAL A 346 -3.18 -4.34 -3.01
CA VAL A 346 -3.71 -5.58 -2.43
C VAL A 346 -5.18 -5.41 -2.08
N ARG A 347 -5.95 -6.48 -2.06
CA ARG A 347 -7.30 -6.46 -1.49
C ARG A 347 -7.21 -6.37 0.03
N ALA A 348 -8.11 -5.60 0.63
CA ALA A 348 -8.24 -5.49 2.07
C ALA A 348 -9.70 -5.63 2.48
N THR A 349 -9.91 -6.14 3.68
CA THR A 349 -11.23 -6.20 4.33
C THR A 349 -11.18 -5.38 5.60
N VAL A 350 -12.16 -4.53 5.82
CA VAL A 350 -12.35 -3.78 7.06
C VAL A 350 -12.78 -4.75 8.14
N GLN A 351 -11.90 -5.03 9.12
CA GLN A 351 -12.21 -5.96 10.21
C GLN A 351 -13.07 -5.31 11.29
N ALA A 352 -12.72 -4.07 11.64
CA ALA A 352 -13.41 -3.29 12.65
C ALA A 352 -13.24 -1.80 12.40
N ILE A 353 -14.19 -1.01 12.90
CA ILE A 353 -14.08 0.44 13.04
C ILE A 353 -14.10 0.70 14.55
N HIS A 354 -13.01 1.26 15.07
CA HIS A 354 -12.82 1.44 16.51
C HIS A 354 -13.36 2.78 16.99
N THR A 355 -12.99 3.85 16.27
CA THR A 355 -13.39 5.20 16.62
C THR A 355 -13.82 5.99 15.40
N ARG A 356 -14.59 7.05 15.65
CA ARG A 356 -14.90 8.11 14.70
C ARG A 356 -14.72 9.44 15.39
N LEU A 357 -14.00 10.35 14.74
CA LEU A 357 -13.79 11.70 15.25
C LEU A 357 -15.03 12.56 15.09
N ASP A 358 -15.48 13.21 16.15
CA ASP A 358 -16.46 14.28 16.05
C ASP A 358 -15.77 15.57 15.55
N PRO A 359 -16.17 16.12 14.40
CA PRO A 359 -15.51 17.27 13.82
C PRO A 359 -15.76 18.60 14.59
N GLU A 360 -16.73 18.64 15.50
CA GLU A 360 -17.03 19.82 16.29
C GLU A 360 -16.25 19.87 17.61
N THR A 361 -16.26 18.76 18.32
CA THR A 361 -15.60 18.65 19.63
C THR A 361 -14.17 18.16 19.55
N LEU A 362 -13.78 17.50 18.44
CA LEU A 362 -12.53 16.75 18.25
C LEU A 362 -12.40 15.56 19.21
N ASP A 363 -13.51 15.13 19.83
CA ASP A 363 -13.55 13.94 20.66
C ASP A 363 -13.72 12.69 19.79
N GLU A 364 -13.25 11.55 20.28
CA GLU A 364 -13.40 10.27 19.62
C GLU A 364 -14.67 9.57 20.11
N LEU A 365 -15.51 9.14 19.18
CA LEU A 365 -16.70 8.34 19.43
C LEU A 365 -16.36 6.86 19.25
N ASP A 366 -16.52 6.07 20.29
CA ASP A 366 -16.16 4.67 20.30
C ASP A 366 -17.16 3.79 19.52
N ASN A 367 -16.61 2.79 18.82
CA ASN A 367 -17.36 1.71 18.14
C ASN A 367 -18.49 2.21 17.22
N PRO A 368 -18.24 3.14 16.31
CA PRO A 368 -19.24 3.58 15.36
C PRO A 368 -19.61 2.45 14.40
N VAL A 369 -20.86 2.43 13.94
CA VAL A 369 -21.35 1.41 13.00
C VAL A 369 -20.72 1.56 11.62
N GLU A 370 -20.39 2.81 11.24
CA GLU A 370 -19.88 3.17 9.92
C GLU A 370 -19.10 4.48 9.95
N LEU A 371 -18.29 4.71 8.91
CA LEU A 371 -17.73 6.02 8.58
C LEU A 371 -18.44 6.59 7.36
N SER A 372 -19.08 7.72 7.53
CA SER A 372 -19.73 8.48 6.46
C SER A 372 -18.72 9.38 5.72
N ILE A 373 -19.17 10.02 4.64
CA ILE A 373 -18.34 10.94 3.86
C ILE A 373 -17.68 12.00 4.76
N ASN A 374 -16.37 12.20 4.57
CA ASN A 374 -15.50 13.10 5.32
C ASN A 374 -15.30 12.75 6.80
N ASP A 375 -15.77 11.58 7.25
CA ASP A 375 -15.42 11.09 8.57
C ASP A 375 -13.95 10.65 8.63
N ILE A 376 -13.37 10.83 9.79
CA ILE A 376 -12.04 10.33 10.15
C ILE A 376 -12.24 9.34 11.30
N GLY A 377 -11.67 8.14 11.18
CA GLY A 377 -11.80 7.13 12.21
C GLY A 377 -10.66 6.13 12.21
N GLU A 378 -10.49 5.44 13.32
CA GLU A 378 -9.54 4.35 13.44
C GLU A 378 -10.17 3.02 13.05
N VAL A 379 -9.47 2.28 12.19
CA VAL A 379 -9.93 1.00 11.64
C VAL A 379 -8.84 -0.05 11.71
N THR A 380 -9.23 -1.32 11.78
CA THR A 380 -8.33 -2.45 11.49
C THR A 380 -8.65 -2.97 10.10
N LEU A 381 -7.64 -2.97 9.22
CA LEU A 381 -7.68 -3.51 7.86
C LEU A 381 -6.92 -4.83 7.79
N ARG A 382 -7.49 -5.84 7.15
CA ARG A 382 -6.82 -7.10 6.88
C ARG A 382 -6.59 -7.26 5.38
N THR A 383 -5.32 -7.38 4.99
CA THR A 383 -4.90 -7.52 3.59
C THR A 383 -4.88 -8.98 3.13
N SER A 384 -5.20 -9.22 1.87
CA SER A 384 -5.19 -10.57 1.25
C SER A 384 -3.79 -11.14 1.11
N SER A 385 -2.78 -10.29 0.95
CA SER A 385 -1.36 -10.66 0.88
C SER A 385 -0.53 -9.77 1.80
N VAL A 386 0.70 -10.17 2.08
CA VAL A 386 1.64 -9.43 2.90
C VAL A 386 1.96 -8.07 2.26
N VAL A 387 1.95 -7.02 3.07
CA VAL A 387 2.48 -5.70 2.75
C VAL A 387 3.70 -5.39 3.63
N VAL A 388 4.66 -4.69 3.05
CA VAL A 388 5.86 -4.23 3.76
C VAL A 388 5.53 -2.85 4.31
N ALA A 389 5.33 -2.74 5.62
CA ALA A 389 4.78 -1.54 6.23
C ALA A 389 5.63 -1.03 7.39
N ASP A 390 5.73 0.28 7.49
CA ASP A 390 6.18 1.01 8.67
C ASP A 390 4.98 1.75 9.30
N SER A 391 5.10 2.19 10.55
CA SER A 391 4.16 3.18 11.08
C SER A 391 4.34 4.51 10.35
N TYR A 392 3.28 5.30 10.21
CA TYR A 392 3.35 6.60 9.55
C TYR A 392 4.28 7.59 10.28
N SER A 393 4.40 7.44 11.59
CA SER A 393 5.33 8.23 12.39
C SER A 393 6.79 7.97 12.06
N ASP A 394 7.13 6.73 11.68
CA ASP A 394 8.49 6.31 11.36
C ASP A 394 8.84 6.59 9.90
N ASN A 395 7.91 6.31 8.98
CA ASN A 395 8.09 6.59 7.57
C ASN A 395 6.75 6.95 6.91
N ARG A 396 6.62 8.20 6.43
CA ARG A 396 5.39 8.69 5.81
C ARG A 396 5.04 7.99 4.51
N ASP A 397 6.03 7.63 3.68
CA ASP A 397 5.79 7.02 2.36
C ASP A 397 5.31 5.57 2.51
N SER A 398 5.96 4.75 3.35
CA SER A 398 5.59 3.36 3.61
C SER A 398 4.49 3.19 4.66
N GLY A 399 4.20 4.24 5.44
CA GLY A 399 3.14 4.28 6.44
C GLY A 399 1.82 4.87 5.94
N ALA A 400 1.71 5.28 4.66
CA ALA A 400 0.50 5.83 4.06
C ALA A 400 -0.08 4.90 2.99
N PHE A 401 -1.38 4.97 2.81
CA PHE A 401 -2.08 4.22 1.76
C PHE A 401 -3.33 4.96 1.27
N ILE A 402 -3.82 4.56 0.11
CA ILE A 402 -5.15 4.94 -0.38
C ILE A 402 -6.04 3.70 -0.49
N LEU A 403 -7.33 3.91 -0.31
CA LEU A 403 -8.38 2.92 -0.54
C LEU A 403 -9.07 3.21 -1.87
N ILE A 404 -9.25 2.18 -2.65
CA ILE A 404 -9.74 2.26 -4.03
C ILE A 404 -10.93 1.33 -4.15
N ASP A 405 -12.01 1.79 -4.80
CA ASP A 405 -13.12 0.94 -5.19
C ASP A 405 -12.71 0.01 -6.33
N GLU A 406 -12.90 -1.30 -6.15
CA GLU A 406 -12.47 -2.31 -7.14
C GLU A 406 -13.27 -2.25 -8.45
N THR A 407 -14.44 -1.61 -8.46
CA THR A 407 -15.34 -1.54 -9.62
C THR A 407 -15.09 -0.28 -10.45
N SER A 408 -15.06 0.90 -9.79
CA SER A 408 -14.92 2.19 -10.46
C SER A 408 -13.45 2.62 -10.61
N ASN A 409 -12.52 2.04 -9.85
CA ASN A 409 -11.14 2.48 -9.67
C ASN A 409 -10.99 3.89 -9.04
N ASP A 410 -12.05 4.40 -8.43
CA ASP A 410 -12.01 5.68 -7.74
C ASP A 410 -11.30 5.56 -6.39
N THR A 411 -10.57 6.60 -5.99
CA THR A 411 -10.06 6.71 -4.64
C THR A 411 -11.19 7.06 -3.69
N ILE A 412 -11.55 6.12 -2.82
CA ILE A 412 -12.67 6.21 -1.87
C ILE A 412 -12.26 6.57 -0.45
N GLY A 413 -10.98 6.51 -0.15
CA GLY A 413 -10.42 6.91 1.15
C GLY A 413 -8.91 7.00 1.10
N ALA A 414 -8.33 7.59 2.13
CA ALA A 414 -6.89 7.59 2.37
C ALA A 414 -6.62 7.38 3.86
N GLY A 415 -5.48 6.80 4.18
CA GLY A 415 -5.15 6.52 5.57
C GLY A 415 -3.68 6.51 5.88
N THR A 416 -3.41 6.55 7.18
CA THR A 416 -2.07 6.44 7.77
C THR A 416 -2.03 5.25 8.71
N ILE A 417 -0.97 4.44 8.61
CA ILE A 417 -0.77 3.25 9.44
C ILE A 417 -0.32 3.71 10.83
N ILE A 418 -1.08 3.35 11.85
CA ILE A 418 -0.71 3.56 13.26
C ILE A 418 0.26 2.46 13.66
N GLU A 419 -0.17 1.20 13.47
CA GLU A 419 0.62 0.03 13.82
C GLU A 419 0.43 -1.08 12.76
N PRO A 420 1.50 -1.49 12.05
CA PRO A 420 1.47 -2.67 11.23
C PRO A 420 1.65 -3.91 12.12
N ARG A 421 0.77 -4.93 11.95
CA ARG A 421 0.84 -6.16 12.72
C ARG A 421 1.28 -7.33 11.86
N GLU A 422 2.32 -8.02 12.31
CA GLU A 422 2.76 -9.27 11.72
C GLU A 422 1.76 -10.37 12.06
N VAL A 423 1.20 -10.99 11.04
CA VAL A 423 0.46 -12.24 11.24
C VAL A 423 1.45 -13.39 11.12
N LYS A 424 1.93 -13.88 12.25
CA LYS A 424 2.76 -15.10 12.29
C LYS A 424 1.99 -16.24 11.61
N PRO A 425 2.61 -16.99 10.69
CA PRO A 425 2.00 -18.20 10.18
C PRO A 425 1.64 -19.13 11.37
N GLY A 426 0.35 -19.33 11.61
CA GLY A 426 -0.14 -20.14 12.74
C GLY A 426 -0.64 -19.37 13.98
N SER A 427 -0.39 -18.04 14.12
CA SER A 427 -0.95 -17.25 15.23
C SER A 427 -2.29 -16.60 14.87
N GLN A 428 -3.12 -17.27 14.09
CA GLN A 428 -4.54 -16.94 14.09
C GLN A 428 -5.15 -17.47 15.40
N THR A 429 -4.94 -16.77 16.48
CA THR A 429 -5.91 -16.79 17.56
C THR A 429 -7.15 -16.05 17.01
N ARG A 430 -7.89 -16.75 16.17
CA ARG A 430 -9.30 -16.47 15.97
C ARG A 430 -9.96 -16.73 17.31
N ASN A 431 -9.94 -15.74 18.21
CA ASN A 431 -10.59 -15.84 19.49
C ASN A 431 -12.09 -16.15 19.36
N ASP A 432 -12.65 -15.95 18.14
CA ASP A 432 -14.05 -16.18 17.82
C ASP A 432 -14.31 -17.52 17.10
N ILE A 433 -13.28 -18.24 16.60
CA ILE A 433 -13.45 -19.55 16.01
C ILE A 433 -13.04 -20.59 17.05
N ARG A 434 -14.03 -21.13 17.75
CA ARG A 434 -13.86 -22.30 18.59
C ARG A 434 -13.94 -23.55 17.73
N TRP A 435 -12.97 -24.45 17.88
CA TRP A 435 -13.09 -25.78 17.33
C TRP A 435 -14.29 -26.45 18.01
N HIS A 436 -15.33 -26.77 17.26
CA HIS A 436 -16.44 -27.55 17.71
C HIS A 436 -16.12 -29.03 17.43
N PRO A 437 -15.82 -29.85 18.46
CA PRO A 437 -15.64 -31.26 18.25
C PRO A 437 -16.97 -31.86 17.75
N SER A 438 -16.89 -32.60 16.64
CA SER A 438 -18.02 -33.40 16.19
C SER A 438 -18.33 -34.51 17.21
N ALA A 439 -19.60 -34.84 17.40
CA ALA A 439 -20.00 -36.03 18.15
C ALA A 439 -19.52 -37.34 17.48
N LEU A 440 -19.17 -37.26 16.18
CA LEU A 440 -18.62 -38.38 15.40
C LEU A 440 -17.13 -38.14 15.18
N ASP A 441 -16.32 -39.12 15.54
CA ASP A 441 -14.90 -39.15 15.22
C ASP A 441 -14.62 -39.77 13.83
N ARG A 442 -13.36 -39.82 13.45
CA ARG A 442 -12.90 -40.42 12.17
C ARG A 442 -13.29 -41.89 12.06
N ALA A 443 -13.18 -42.67 13.16
CA ALA A 443 -13.47 -44.09 13.13
C ALA A 443 -14.94 -44.35 12.80
N HIS A 444 -15.85 -43.56 13.34
CA HIS A 444 -17.27 -43.63 13.00
C HIS A 444 -17.52 -43.32 11.51
N ARG A 445 -16.88 -42.28 10.96
CA ARG A 445 -17.03 -41.94 9.55
C ARG A 445 -16.48 -43.03 8.63
N TRP A 446 -15.29 -43.55 8.92
CA TRP A 446 -14.69 -44.64 8.17
C TRP A 446 -15.49 -45.93 8.24
N THR A 447 -16.08 -46.22 9.38
CA THR A 447 -17.01 -47.36 9.51
C THR A 447 -18.27 -47.15 8.65
N ALA A 448 -18.81 -45.94 8.63
CA ALA A 448 -20.00 -45.60 7.85
C ALA A 448 -19.74 -45.63 6.34
N THR A 449 -18.57 -45.24 5.88
CA THR A 449 -18.15 -45.32 4.45
C THR A 449 -17.64 -46.70 4.05
N GLY A 450 -17.37 -47.58 5.01
CA GLY A 450 -16.79 -48.90 4.79
C GLY A 450 -15.34 -48.89 4.37
N GLN A 451 -14.68 -47.73 4.42
CA GLN A 451 -13.29 -47.54 3.95
C GLN A 451 -12.51 -46.54 4.76
N ARG A 452 -11.18 -46.63 4.73
CA ARG A 452 -10.27 -45.62 5.24
C ARG A 452 -10.01 -44.61 4.13
N GLY A 453 -10.21 -43.33 4.41
CA GLY A 453 -9.88 -42.26 3.47
C GLY A 453 -8.36 -42.07 3.32
N ALA A 454 -7.95 -41.51 2.19
CA ALA A 454 -6.55 -41.25 1.86
C ALA A 454 -6.43 -40.06 0.90
N THR A 455 -5.21 -39.52 0.76
CA THR A 455 -4.88 -38.53 -0.28
C THR A 455 -3.94 -39.17 -1.30
N ILE A 456 -4.25 -39.06 -2.59
CA ILE A 456 -3.34 -39.36 -3.70
C ILE A 456 -2.98 -38.02 -4.38
N TRP A 457 -1.73 -37.67 -4.34
CA TRP A 457 -1.22 -36.39 -4.85
C TRP A 457 -0.39 -36.61 -6.12
N PHE A 458 -0.96 -36.27 -7.30
CA PHE A 458 -0.26 -36.36 -8.57
C PHE A 458 0.48 -35.06 -8.85
N THR A 459 1.79 -35.14 -9.07
CA THR A 459 2.67 -34.03 -9.46
C THR A 459 3.43 -34.33 -10.74
N GLY A 460 3.88 -33.31 -11.47
CA GLY A 460 4.62 -33.42 -12.72
C GLY A 460 4.35 -32.25 -13.66
N LEU A 461 5.05 -32.21 -14.79
CA LEU A 461 4.96 -31.12 -15.77
C LEU A 461 3.56 -30.98 -16.39
N PRO A 462 3.17 -29.81 -16.93
CA PRO A 462 2.00 -29.70 -17.80
C PRO A 462 2.05 -30.76 -18.91
N ALA A 463 0.91 -31.33 -19.28
CA ALA A 463 0.81 -32.40 -20.29
C ALA A 463 1.54 -33.73 -19.96
N SER A 464 2.05 -33.94 -18.75
CA SER A 464 2.67 -35.21 -18.34
C SER A 464 1.68 -36.37 -18.14
N GLY A 465 0.37 -36.14 -18.30
CA GLY A 465 -0.66 -37.18 -18.17
C GLY A 465 -1.32 -37.29 -16.79
N LYS A 466 -1.06 -36.35 -15.85
CA LYS A 466 -1.64 -36.36 -14.48
C LYS A 466 -3.14 -36.51 -14.43
N SER A 467 -3.87 -35.64 -15.12
CA SER A 467 -5.34 -35.67 -15.10
C SER A 467 -5.90 -36.94 -15.74
N THR A 468 -5.26 -37.44 -16.79
CA THR A 468 -5.65 -38.68 -17.45
C THR A 468 -5.50 -39.89 -16.53
N LEU A 469 -4.35 -40.00 -15.85
CA LEU A 469 -4.12 -41.08 -14.87
C LEU A 469 -5.03 -40.92 -13.66
N ALA A 470 -5.20 -39.70 -13.13
CA ALA A 470 -6.06 -39.47 -11.98
C ALA A 470 -7.53 -39.83 -12.24
N VAL A 471 -8.06 -39.51 -13.43
CA VAL A 471 -9.41 -39.93 -13.85
C VAL A 471 -9.52 -41.48 -13.95
N ALA A 472 -8.50 -42.13 -14.46
CA ALA A 472 -8.49 -43.60 -14.57
C ALA A 472 -8.43 -44.27 -13.17
N VAL A 473 -7.62 -43.72 -12.25
CA VAL A 473 -7.54 -44.20 -10.86
C VAL A 473 -8.85 -43.95 -10.12
N GLU A 474 -9.46 -42.77 -10.27
CA GLU A 474 -10.76 -42.47 -9.70
C GLU A 474 -11.83 -43.48 -10.13
N ARG A 475 -11.89 -43.73 -11.46
CA ARG A 475 -12.81 -44.71 -12.04
C ARG A 475 -12.61 -46.09 -11.43
N ALA A 476 -11.37 -46.56 -11.38
CA ALA A 476 -11.06 -47.89 -10.85
C ALA A 476 -11.45 -48.03 -9.35
N LEU A 477 -11.23 -46.98 -8.57
CA LEU A 477 -11.65 -46.95 -7.15
C LEU A 477 -13.18 -47.04 -7.04
N VAL A 478 -13.91 -46.22 -7.80
CA VAL A 478 -15.39 -46.20 -7.77
C VAL A 478 -15.98 -47.51 -8.25
N GLU A 479 -15.41 -48.11 -9.33
CA GLU A 479 -15.82 -49.42 -9.81
C GLU A 479 -15.55 -50.56 -8.79
N ALA A 480 -14.51 -50.41 -7.96
CA ALA A 480 -14.21 -51.31 -6.85
C ALA A 480 -15.10 -51.07 -5.63
N GLY A 481 -15.94 -50.05 -5.65
CA GLY A 481 -16.86 -49.69 -4.54
C GLY A 481 -16.29 -48.71 -3.54
N ASP A 482 -15.10 -48.18 -3.78
CA ASP A 482 -14.51 -47.09 -2.96
C ASP A 482 -15.17 -45.75 -3.26
N VAL A 483 -15.32 -44.90 -2.25
CA VAL A 483 -15.73 -43.50 -2.40
C VAL A 483 -14.48 -42.67 -2.72
N ALA A 484 -14.39 -42.16 -3.93
CA ALA A 484 -13.25 -41.36 -4.42
C ALA A 484 -13.72 -40.04 -5.03
N TYR A 485 -12.88 -39.01 -5.00
CA TYR A 485 -13.18 -37.71 -5.63
C TYR A 485 -11.92 -37.05 -6.18
N LEU A 486 -11.99 -36.65 -7.46
CA LEU A 486 -10.89 -35.99 -8.16
C LEU A 486 -10.96 -34.46 -8.00
N LEU A 487 -9.89 -33.89 -7.49
CA LEU A 487 -9.61 -32.47 -7.36
C LEU A 487 -8.60 -32.08 -8.46
N ASP A 488 -9.10 -31.78 -9.67
CA ASP A 488 -8.27 -31.31 -10.77
C ASP A 488 -7.94 -29.81 -10.61
N GLY A 489 -6.68 -29.45 -10.87
CA GLY A 489 -6.17 -28.10 -10.65
C GLY A 489 -6.89 -27.01 -11.45
N ASP A 490 -7.38 -27.33 -12.67
CA ASP A 490 -8.13 -26.37 -13.47
C ASP A 490 -9.56 -26.20 -12.91
N ASN A 491 -10.22 -27.31 -12.53
CA ASN A 491 -11.57 -27.26 -11.98
C ASN A 491 -11.63 -26.49 -10.66
N ILE A 492 -10.62 -26.64 -9.81
CA ILE A 492 -10.54 -25.93 -8.51
C ILE A 492 -10.44 -24.42 -8.72
N ARG A 493 -9.79 -23.97 -9.80
CA ARG A 493 -9.66 -22.55 -10.14
C ARG A 493 -10.95 -21.92 -10.66
N HIS A 494 -11.97 -22.70 -10.98
CA HIS A 494 -13.31 -22.18 -11.30
C HIS A 494 -14.22 -21.98 -10.07
N GLY A 495 -13.72 -22.28 -8.87
CA GLY A 495 -14.50 -22.15 -7.63
C GLY A 495 -13.62 -21.85 -6.42
N LEU A 496 -13.06 -22.87 -5.77
CA LEU A 496 -12.30 -22.74 -4.52
C LEU A 496 -11.12 -21.74 -4.60
N SER A 497 -10.54 -21.58 -5.77
CA SER A 497 -9.36 -20.75 -6.02
C SER A 497 -9.54 -19.83 -7.23
N ASP A 498 -10.76 -19.33 -7.46
CA ASP A 498 -11.09 -18.39 -8.53
C ASP A 498 -10.47 -17.01 -8.32
N ASP A 499 -10.12 -16.71 -7.06
CA ASP A 499 -9.43 -15.50 -6.62
C ASP A 499 -7.91 -15.54 -6.84
N LEU A 500 -7.34 -16.69 -7.27
CA LEU A 500 -5.90 -16.87 -7.41
C LEU A 500 -5.44 -16.86 -8.89
N GLY A 501 -4.35 -16.12 -9.15
CA GLY A 501 -3.64 -16.12 -10.43
C GLY A 501 -2.62 -17.27 -10.56
N PHE A 502 -1.57 -17.03 -11.35
CA PHE A 502 -0.50 -18.00 -11.62
C PHE A 502 0.87 -17.56 -11.08
N SER A 503 0.93 -16.52 -10.23
CA SER A 503 2.17 -16.16 -9.55
C SER A 503 2.66 -17.28 -8.62
N ALA A 504 3.94 -17.28 -8.24
CA ALA A 504 4.48 -18.27 -7.30
C ALA A 504 3.68 -18.30 -5.98
N GLY A 505 3.31 -17.13 -5.43
CA GLY A 505 2.49 -17.04 -4.23
C GLY A 505 1.07 -17.60 -4.41
N ASP A 506 0.41 -17.33 -5.55
CA ASP A 506 -0.92 -17.86 -5.84
C ASP A 506 -0.90 -19.38 -6.01
N ARG A 507 0.18 -19.91 -6.61
CA ARG A 507 0.36 -21.36 -6.76
C ARG A 507 0.55 -22.04 -5.40
N ALA A 508 1.39 -21.48 -4.52
CA ALA A 508 1.58 -21.97 -3.15
C ALA A 508 0.28 -21.93 -2.34
N GLU A 509 -0.49 -20.86 -2.42
CA GLU A 509 -1.78 -20.74 -1.73
C GLU A 509 -2.82 -21.74 -2.28
N ASN A 510 -2.86 -21.93 -3.61
CA ASN A 510 -3.73 -22.94 -4.22
C ASN A 510 -3.39 -24.34 -3.69
N ILE A 511 -2.11 -24.72 -3.65
CA ILE A 511 -1.63 -26.00 -3.13
C ILE A 511 -2.00 -26.15 -1.65
N ARG A 512 -1.81 -25.09 -0.85
CA ARG A 512 -2.21 -25.09 0.56
C ARG A 512 -3.72 -25.32 0.74
N ARG A 513 -4.58 -24.66 -0.05
CA ARG A 513 -6.04 -24.86 -0.01
C ARG A 513 -6.43 -26.29 -0.37
N VAL A 514 -5.84 -26.82 -1.45
CA VAL A 514 -6.10 -28.20 -1.89
C VAL A 514 -5.61 -29.20 -0.84
N GLY A 515 -4.44 -29.00 -0.23
CA GLY A 515 -3.94 -29.82 0.86
C GLY A 515 -4.89 -29.90 2.07
N HIS A 516 -5.49 -28.77 2.47
CA HIS A 516 -6.53 -28.77 3.49
C HIS A 516 -7.79 -29.52 3.06
N LEU A 517 -8.19 -29.37 1.80
CA LEU A 517 -9.40 -30.03 1.27
C LEU A 517 -9.21 -31.54 1.17
N THR A 518 -8.06 -32.02 0.65
CA THR A 518 -7.75 -33.46 0.61
C THR A 518 -7.71 -34.08 2.00
N ARG A 519 -7.13 -33.38 2.99
CA ARG A 519 -7.14 -33.80 4.39
C ARG A 519 -8.56 -33.97 4.94
N LEU A 520 -9.48 -33.04 4.64
CA LEU A 520 -10.87 -33.12 5.10
C LEU A 520 -11.62 -34.32 4.45
N PHE A 521 -11.42 -34.54 3.15
CA PHE A 521 -11.99 -35.69 2.45
C PHE A 521 -11.46 -37.02 3.02
N ALA A 522 -10.15 -37.12 3.23
CA ALA A 522 -9.55 -38.31 3.83
C ALA A 522 -10.05 -38.56 5.23
N ASP A 523 -10.21 -37.52 6.08
CA ASP A 523 -10.80 -37.64 7.40
C ASP A 523 -12.28 -38.12 7.36
N ALA A 524 -13.00 -37.71 6.30
CA ALA A 524 -14.39 -38.15 6.07
C ALA A 524 -14.51 -39.60 5.53
N GLY A 525 -13.40 -40.26 5.16
CA GLY A 525 -13.40 -41.61 4.60
C GLY A 525 -13.39 -41.63 3.05
N VAL A 526 -13.11 -40.52 2.40
CA VAL A 526 -13.03 -40.42 0.94
C VAL A 526 -11.60 -40.54 0.49
N VAL A 527 -11.32 -41.20 -0.64
CA VAL A 527 -10.03 -41.13 -1.33
C VAL A 527 -10.02 -39.86 -2.17
N ALA A 528 -9.27 -38.87 -1.73
CA ALA A 528 -9.11 -37.61 -2.45
C ALA A 528 -7.92 -37.69 -3.43
N LEU A 529 -8.18 -37.48 -4.73
CA LEU A 529 -7.13 -37.44 -5.74
C LEU A 529 -6.87 -35.99 -6.14
N ALA A 530 -5.67 -35.48 -5.91
CA ALA A 530 -5.28 -34.12 -6.30
C ALA A 530 -4.36 -34.19 -7.54
N SER A 531 -4.78 -33.57 -8.64
CA SER A 531 -4.01 -33.51 -9.90
C SER A 531 -3.50 -32.07 -10.12
N LEU A 532 -2.27 -31.78 -9.68
CA LEU A 532 -1.67 -30.46 -9.69
C LEU A 532 -0.24 -30.51 -10.26
N VAL A 533 0.24 -29.41 -10.86
CA VAL A 533 1.65 -29.31 -11.27
C VAL A 533 2.56 -29.34 -10.03
N SER A 534 2.22 -28.58 -8.98
CA SER A 534 2.93 -28.47 -7.70
C SER A 534 4.47 -28.49 -7.85
N PRO A 535 5.06 -27.45 -8.50
CA PRO A 535 6.41 -27.52 -9.02
C PRO A 535 7.49 -27.47 -7.94
N LEU A 536 7.23 -26.81 -6.81
CA LEU A 536 8.20 -26.62 -5.75
C LEU A 536 8.08 -27.70 -4.66
N LYS A 537 9.22 -28.18 -4.17
CA LYS A 537 9.31 -29.17 -3.08
C LYS A 537 8.61 -28.65 -1.82
N SER A 538 8.87 -27.39 -1.46
CA SER A 538 8.27 -26.76 -0.28
C SER A 538 6.74 -26.80 -0.27
N ASP A 539 6.12 -26.62 -1.44
CA ASP A 539 4.66 -26.59 -1.55
C ASP A 539 4.06 -28.01 -1.38
N ARG A 540 4.71 -29.02 -1.96
CA ARG A 540 4.29 -30.43 -1.80
C ARG A 540 4.45 -30.91 -0.35
N GLU A 541 5.54 -30.49 0.32
CA GLU A 541 5.78 -30.77 1.73
C GLU A 541 4.68 -30.19 2.63
N ILE A 542 4.11 -29.01 2.31
CA ILE A 542 2.97 -28.45 3.04
C ILE A 542 1.76 -29.40 2.95
N ALA A 543 1.43 -29.91 1.76
CA ALA A 543 0.30 -30.81 1.58
C ALA A 543 0.52 -32.16 2.32
N ARG A 544 1.73 -32.72 2.25
CA ARG A 544 2.11 -33.93 2.99
C ARG A 544 2.02 -33.73 4.51
N ALA A 545 2.62 -32.65 5.03
CA ALA A 545 2.64 -32.33 6.46
C ALA A 545 1.22 -32.16 7.06
N LEU A 546 0.26 -31.64 6.29
CA LEU A 546 -1.14 -31.53 6.72
C LEU A 546 -1.80 -32.90 6.92
N SER A 547 -1.47 -33.89 6.10
CA SER A 547 -1.96 -35.26 6.19
C SER A 547 -1.24 -36.02 7.31
N ASP A 548 0.08 -35.87 7.44
CA ASP A 548 0.90 -36.51 8.47
C ASP A 548 0.49 -36.02 9.88
N ALA A 549 0.32 -34.70 10.06
CA ALA A 549 -0.15 -34.13 11.32
C ALA A 549 -1.53 -34.66 11.73
N ALA A 550 -2.36 -35.02 10.75
CA ALA A 550 -3.66 -35.65 10.98
C ALA A 550 -3.58 -37.18 11.02
N LYS A 551 -2.41 -37.80 10.85
CA LYS A 551 -2.21 -39.26 10.74
C LYS A 551 -3.14 -39.87 9.69
N LEU A 552 -3.13 -39.32 8.50
CA LEU A 552 -3.90 -39.77 7.34
C LEU A 552 -2.97 -40.30 6.26
N PRO A 553 -3.33 -41.38 5.54
CA PRO A 553 -2.53 -41.89 4.42
C PRO A 553 -2.35 -40.84 3.32
N PHE A 554 -1.10 -40.64 2.89
CA PHE A 554 -0.74 -39.74 1.82
C PHE A 554 0.17 -40.49 0.84
N VAL A 555 -0.19 -40.47 -0.45
CA VAL A 555 0.56 -41.10 -1.55
C VAL A 555 0.95 -40.02 -2.54
N GLU A 556 2.24 -39.74 -2.70
CA GLU A 556 2.77 -38.83 -3.72
C GLU A 556 3.14 -39.61 -4.98
N VAL A 557 2.49 -39.31 -6.09
CA VAL A 557 2.74 -39.92 -7.40
C VAL A 557 3.40 -38.89 -8.31
N TYR A 558 4.65 -39.11 -8.63
CA TYR A 558 5.41 -38.25 -9.53
C TYR A 558 5.38 -38.81 -10.97
N LEU A 559 4.89 -38.00 -11.92
CA LEU A 559 4.96 -38.29 -13.33
C LEU A 559 6.22 -37.66 -13.94
N CYS A 560 7.24 -38.48 -14.18
CA CYS A 560 8.57 -38.03 -14.61
C CYS A 560 8.71 -37.91 -16.14
N THR A 561 7.59 -37.84 -16.87
CA THR A 561 7.56 -37.69 -18.34
C THR A 561 8.39 -36.48 -18.77
N SER A 562 9.27 -36.66 -19.76
CA SER A 562 10.21 -35.65 -20.22
C SER A 562 9.50 -34.42 -20.83
N VAL A 563 10.20 -33.27 -20.83
CA VAL A 563 9.68 -32.03 -21.42
C VAL A 563 9.36 -32.22 -22.90
N GLU A 564 10.24 -32.91 -23.64
CA GLU A 564 10.09 -33.17 -25.09
C GLU A 564 8.82 -33.97 -25.38
N GLU A 565 8.49 -34.93 -24.53
CA GLU A 565 7.27 -35.71 -24.67
C GLU A 565 6.02 -34.92 -24.28
N CYS A 566 6.12 -34.07 -23.24
CA CYS A 566 5.05 -33.17 -22.87
C CYS A 566 4.77 -32.11 -23.95
N GLU A 567 5.81 -31.58 -24.59
CA GLU A 567 5.69 -30.64 -25.73
C GLU A 567 5.03 -31.31 -26.96
N LYS A 568 5.34 -32.55 -27.26
CA LYS A 568 4.67 -33.27 -28.36
C LYS A 568 3.17 -33.44 -28.14
N ARG A 569 2.79 -33.65 -26.86
CA ARG A 569 1.38 -33.85 -26.52
C ARG A 569 0.60 -32.53 -26.51
N ASP A 570 1.12 -31.53 -25.89
CA ASP A 570 0.61 -30.13 -25.68
C ASP A 570 -0.90 -29.93 -26.00
N PRO A 571 -1.83 -30.63 -25.31
CA PRO A 571 -3.25 -30.64 -25.65
C PRO A 571 -3.93 -29.26 -25.52
N LYS A 572 -3.30 -28.34 -24.82
CA LYS A 572 -3.80 -26.96 -24.56
C LYS A 572 -3.02 -25.90 -25.32
N GLY A 573 -1.99 -26.26 -26.09
CA GLY A 573 -1.12 -25.34 -26.80
C GLY A 573 -0.25 -24.46 -25.88
N LEU A 574 -0.02 -24.86 -24.63
CA LEU A 574 0.73 -24.08 -23.67
C LEU A 574 2.21 -23.99 -23.99
N TYR A 575 2.81 -25.11 -24.40
CA TYR A 575 4.22 -25.15 -24.82
C TYR A 575 4.44 -24.36 -26.11
N ALA A 576 3.55 -24.49 -27.07
CA ALA A 576 3.61 -23.71 -28.30
C ALA A 576 3.57 -22.22 -28.05
N LYS A 577 2.68 -21.74 -27.17
CA LYS A 577 2.59 -20.34 -26.75
C LYS A 577 3.82 -19.89 -25.97
N ALA A 578 4.36 -20.73 -25.08
CA ALA A 578 5.56 -20.40 -24.33
C ALA A 578 6.78 -20.27 -25.23
N ARG A 579 6.96 -21.19 -26.22
CA ARG A 579 8.04 -21.12 -27.21
C ARG A 579 7.89 -19.92 -28.16
N ALA A 580 6.67 -19.50 -28.45
CA ALA A 580 6.39 -18.28 -29.22
C ALA A 580 6.57 -16.97 -28.38
N GLY A 581 6.83 -17.07 -27.07
CA GLY A 581 6.97 -15.93 -26.19
C GLY A 581 5.64 -15.26 -25.77
N GLU A 582 4.51 -15.88 -26.14
CA GLU A 582 3.15 -15.40 -25.82
C GLU A 582 2.73 -15.75 -24.38
N LEU A 583 3.33 -16.78 -23.78
CA LEU A 583 3.08 -17.22 -22.41
C LEU A 583 4.40 -17.26 -21.64
N LYS A 584 4.43 -16.60 -20.46
CA LYS A 584 5.57 -16.63 -19.54
C LYS A 584 5.22 -17.38 -18.25
N GLY A 585 6.23 -17.95 -17.60
CA GLY A 585 6.05 -18.68 -16.34
C GLY A 585 5.51 -20.09 -16.51
N LEU A 586 5.70 -20.72 -17.68
CA LEU A 586 5.33 -22.11 -17.89
C LEU A 586 6.36 -23.05 -17.23
N THR A 587 5.91 -23.84 -16.27
CA THR A 587 6.75 -24.82 -15.57
C THR A 587 7.35 -25.83 -16.55
N GLY A 588 8.67 -25.97 -16.53
CA GLY A 588 9.45 -26.84 -17.43
C GLY A 588 9.96 -26.16 -18.70
N VAL A 589 9.62 -24.86 -18.93
CA VAL A 589 10.16 -24.06 -20.04
C VAL A 589 10.95 -22.88 -19.50
N ASP A 590 10.28 -21.95 -18.82
CA ASP A 590 10.85 -20.72 -18.25
C ASP A 590 10.58 -20.57 -16.73
N ALA A 591 9.85 -21.53 -16.13
CA ALA A 591 9.72 -21.67 -14.68
C ALA A 591 10.24 -23.03 -14.22
N PRO A 592 10.90 -23.12 -13.06
CA PRO A 592 11.51 -24.34 -12.56
C PRO A 592 10.46 -25.38 -12.15
N TYR A 593 10.84 -26.65 -12.25
CA TYR A 593 10.17 -27.79 -11.61
C TYR A 593 11.21 -28.56 -10.80
N GLU A 594 10.96 -28.74 -9.50
CA GLU A 594 11.79 -29.52 -8.59
C GLU A 594 11.26 -30.95 -8.51
N PRO A 595 11.90 -31.94 -9.16
CA PRO A 595 11.47 -33.33 -9.09
C PRO A 595 11.46 -33.84 -7.63
N PRO A 596 10.41 -34.56 -7.18
CA PRO A 596 10.46 -35.22 -5.89
C PRO A 596 11.56 -36.27 -5.83
N GLU A 597 12.37 -36.26 -4.77
CA GLU A 597 13.43 -37.23 -4.53
C GLU A 597 12.90 -38.48 -3.81
N ASP A 598 11.79 -38.34 -3.07
CA ASP A 598 11.21 -39.31 -2.15
C ASP A 598 9.72 -39.55 -2.42
N ALA A 599 9.28 -39.43 -3.67
CA ALA A 599 7.91 -39.76 -4.07
C ALA A 599 7.57 -41.24 -3.75
N ASP A 600 6.37 -41.48 -3.28
CA ASP A 600 5.91 -42.84 -2.97
C ASP A 600 5.81 -43.72 -4.25
N LEU A 601 5.60 -43.10 -5.40
CA LEU A 601 5.57 -43.75 -6.71
C LEU A 601 6.07 -42.81 -7.81
N VAL A 602 6.96 -43.29 -8.66
CA VAL A 602 7.47 -42.59 -9.86
C VAL A 602 7.01 -43.33 -11.10
N LEU A 603 6.37 -42.63 -12.05
CA LEU A 603 5.83 -43.20 -13.28
C LEU A 603 6.27 -42.35 -14.48
N ASP A 604 6.72 -43.02 -15.54
CA ASP A 604 6.83 -42.39 -16.85
C ASP A 604 5.61 -42.79 -17.71
N THR A 605 4.92 -41.79 -18.25
CA THR A 605 3.72 -42.01 -19.07
C THR A 605 4.04 -42.16 -20.55
N ALA A 606 5.31 -42.08 -20.97
CA ALA A 606 5.72 -42.24 -22.35
C ALA A 606 5.61 -43.71 -22.76
N GLY A 607 4.61 -44.01 -23.57
CA GLY A 607 4.38 -45.39 -24.08
C GLY A 607 3.93 -46.42 -23.04
N ALA A 608 3.61 -45.96 -21.81
CA ALA A 608 3.13 -46.85 -20.76
C ALA A 608 1.64 -47.17 -20.93
N ASP A 609 1.25 -48.40 -20.56
CA ASP A 609 -0.15 -48.80 -20.47
C ASP A 609 -0.81 -48.14 -19.22
N ILE A 610 -2.00 -47.56 -19.44
CA ILE A 610 -2.69 -46.83 -18.37
C ILE A 610 -3.19 -47.75 -17.26
N ASP A 611 -3.63 -48.97 -17.61
CA ASP A 611 -4.16 -49.95 -16.67
C ASP A 611 -3.05 -50.46 -15.76
N ASP A 612 -1.84 -50.67 -16.29
CA ASP A 612 -0.65 -51.00 -15.48
C ASP A 612 -0.27 -49.89 -14.50
N MET A 613 -0.37 -48.65 -14.94
CA MET A 613 -0.10 -47.50 -14.07
C MET A 613 -1.14 -47.37 -12.96
N VAL A 614 -2.43 -47.57 -13.30
CA VAL A 614 -3.51 -47.57 -12.32
C VAL A 614 -3.29 -48.68 -11.28
N ALA A 615 -2.94 -49.88 -11.70
CA ALA A 615 -2.68 -50.99 -10.78
C ALA A 615 -1.57 -50.66 -9.77
N LYS A 616 -0.47 -50.03 -10.22
CA LYS A 616 0.63 -49.61 -9.35
C LYS A 616 0.20 -48.55 -8.34
N VAL A 617 -0.59 -47.55 -8.75
CA VAL A 617 -1.11 -46.53 -7.84
C VAL A 617 -2.00 -47.15 -6.77
N LEU A 618 -2.90 -48.06 -7.16
CA LEU A 618 -3.81 -48.76 -6.24
C LEU A 618 -3.04 -49.66 -5.27
N GLU A 619 -1.98 -50.31 -5.70
CA GLU A 619 -1.13 -51.13 -4.81
C GLU A 619 -0.45 -50.28 -3.72
N VAL A 620 0.15 -49.13 -4.09
CA VAL A 620 0.78 -48.21 -3.12
C VAL A 620 -0.27 -47.65 -2.16
N LEU A 621 -1.44 -47.26 -2.67
CA LEU A 621 -2.55 -46.79 -1.85
C LEU A 621 -2.95 -47.84 -0.81
N ARG A 622 -3.11 -49.12 -1.23
CA ARG A 622 -3.45 -50.20 -0.31
C ARG A 622 -2.43 -50.39 0.81
N ILE A 623 -1.13 -50.39 0.49
CA ILE A 623 -0.05 -50.51 1.46
C ILE A 623 -0.11 -49.36 2.47
N LYS A 624 -0.32 -48.14 2.01
CA LYS A 624 -0.42 -46.95 2.91
C LYS A 624 -1.67 -46.95 3.76
N ARG A 625 -2.81 -47.43 3.25
CA ARG A 625 -4.06 -47.56 4.01
C ARG A 625 -4.00 -48.65 5.08
N ASP A 626 -3.31 -49.74 4.78
CA ASP A 626 -3.16 -50.89 5.71
C ASP A 626 -2.16 -50.59 6.83
N GLY A 627 -1.16 -49.74 6.57
CA GLY A 627 -0.12 -49.34 7.52
C GLY A 627 -0.46 -48.13 8.41
N ALA A 628 -1.63 -47.47 8.19
CA ALA A 628 -2.03 -46.26 8.88
C ALA A 628 -2.95 -46.47 10.08
#